data_c53fcb834b081b2927ba6abb0f39f8b5
#
_entry.id   c53fcb834b081b2927ba6abb0f39f8b5
#
_cell.length_a   1.000
_cell.length_b   1.000
_cell.length_c   1.000
_cell.angle_alpha   90.00
_cell.angle_beta   90.00
_cell.angle_gamma   90.00
#
_symmetry.space_group_name_H-M   'P 1'
#
loop_
_entity.id
_entity.type
_entity.pdbx_description
1 polymer ?
#
loop_
_entity_poly.entity_id
_entity_poly.type
_entity_poly.pdbx_seq_one_letter_code
_entity_poly.pdbx_strand_id
1 'polypeptide(L)'
;LFLIIMIPMQLLYRLARIIDFLALTLAIIIAAGGDAPRLTGESDRVRFFTRDIEFDYPNWVWGATWLKIEQSALNAPFLFERGTNKQLVFEYLRVTQQLIQTEGSIEQIFADPAVTDKESTSAFLRMKRDELIAKQNSLAPFAESALQSQLSEALAQLGLTTAGQPLPPTLYHVSSTPLALIVAPRDHIHQIANVSVLPTLTLDEQIKLEDEVAQSLDVSTLVVGIGGVGVYPTMVTETTDLRWMLETIAHEWTHNYLNVRPLGLNYSTTPELRTMNETTASIAGSEVGNYVLQKYYPEMLTSSPSRSLISLDKTFLPSNGFDDPPPFDFRAEMHETRVTADEMLAQGKIKEAEAYMETRRQLFWDNGYLLRKLNQAYFAFHGAYADVPGGAAGEDPVGPAVRALREQSDSLEDFINTIAWMTSFEQLQEAIK
;
A
#
# COMPACT_ATOMS: atom_id res chain seq x y z
N LEU A 1 -51.18 28.65 14.88
CA LEU A 1 -50.45 27.75 15.78
C LEU A 1 -49.23 27.23 15.03
N PHE A 2 -48.08 27.94 15.11
CA PHE A 2 -46.81 27.50 14.54
C PHE A 2 -46.16 26.50 15.49
N LEU A 3 -46.09 25.22 15.11
CA LEU A 3 -45.30 24.20 15.78
C LEU A 3 -43.84 24.42 15.40
N ILE A 4 -43.06 25.13 16.21
CA ILE A 4 -41.61 25.22 16.11
C ILE A 4 -41.07 23.85 16.54
N ILE A 5 -40.71 22.99 15.57
CA ILE A 5 -39.99 21.76 15.85
C ILE A 5 -38.58 22.18 16.31
N MET A 6 -38.34 22.17 17.62
CA MET A 6 -36.99 22.32 18.18
C MET A 6 -36.17 21.07 17.83
N ILE A 7 -35.41 21.13 16.75
CA ILE A 7 -34.42 20.11 16.44
C ILE A 7 -33.35 20.16 17.54
N PRO A 8 -33.08 19.06 18.28
CA PRO A 8 -32.09 19.07 19.35
C PRO A 8 -30.73 19.48 18.77
N MET A 9 -30.05 20.41 19.45
CA MET A 9 -28.75 20.97 19.02
C MET A 9 -27.69 19.89 18.72
N GLN A 10 -27.77 18.75 19.39
CA GLN A 10 -26.95 17.58 19.12
C GLN A 10 -27.20 16.96 17.72
N LEU A 11 -28.44 17.00 17.23
CA LEU A 11 -28.79 16.52 15.90
C LEU A 11 -28.27 17.47 14.83
N LEU A 12 -28.37 18.78 15.05
CA LEU A 12 -27.79 19.80 14.16
C LEU A 12 -26.26 19.69 14.10
N TYR A 13 -25.61 19.45 15.22
CA TYR A 13 -24.15 19.26 15.27
C TYR A 13 -23.72 17.97 14.54
N ARG A 14 -24.49 16.87 14.65
CA ARG A 14 -24.26 15.63 13.90
C ARG A 14 -24.47 15.82 12.40
N LEU A 15 -25.53 16.51 12.01
CA LEU A 15 -25.78 16.85 10.62
C LEU A 15 -24.68 17.74 10.01
N ALA A 16 -24.22 18.75 10.75
CA ALA A 16 -23.10 19.59 10.34
C ALA A 16 -21.83 18.76 10.13
N ARG A 17 -21.48 17.85 11.04
CA ARG A 17 -20.33 16.94 10.90
C ARG A 17 -20.46 16.01 9.68
N ILE A 18 -21.65 15.49 9.40
CA ILE A 18 -21.91 14.68 8.20
C ILE A 18 -21.73 15.53 6.94
N ILE A 19 -22.22 16.75 6.92
CA ILE A 19 -22.06 17.67 5.79
C ILE A 19 -20.59 18.04 5.58
N ASP A 20 -19.86 18.34 6.67
CA ASP A 20 -18.42 18.62 6.62
C ASP A 20 -17.64 17.43 6.08
N PHE A 21 -17.98 16.22 6.54
CA PHE A 21 -17.38 14.97 6.06
C PHE A 21 -17.67 14.74 4.56
N LEU A 22 -18.91 14.91 4.13
CA LEU A 22 -19.30 14.77 2.72
C LEU A 22 -18.63 15.84 1.84
N ALA A 23 -18.55 17.08 2.32
CA ALA A 23 -17.88 18.17 1.61
C ALA A 23 -16.37 17.91 1.50
N LEU A 24 -15.73 17.42 2.57
CA LEU A 24 -14.32 17.04 2.56
C LEU A 24 -14.07 15.85 1.62
N THR A 25 -14.92 14.82 1.68
CA THR A 25 -14.83 13.66 0.77
C THR A 25 -15.00 14.10 -0.69
N LEU A 26 -15.96 14.97 -0.98
CA LEU A 26 -16.15 15.52 -2.32
C LEU A 26 -14.96 16.38 -2.77
N ALA A 27 -14.40 17.20 -1.89
CA ALA A 27 -13.21 18.00 -2.19
C ALA A 27 -11.99 17.11 -2.47
N ILE A 28 -11.82 16.00 -1.72
CA ILE A 28 -10.75 15.02 -1.95
C ILE A 28 -10.98 14.25 -3.25
N ILE A 29 -12.22 13.85 -3.56
CA ILE A 29 -12.58 13.22 -4.85
C ILE A 29 -12.28 14.18 -6.01
N ILE A 30 -12.63 15.46 -5.87
CA ILE A 30 -12.32 16.49 -6.89
C ILE A 30 -10.82 16.71 -7.00
N ALA A 31 -10.08 16.74 -5.89
CA ALA A 31 -8.63 16.89 -5.87
C ALA A 31 -7.91 15.64 -6.42
N ALA A 32 -8.40 14.44 -6.10
CA ALA A 32 -7.89 13.18 -6.64
C ALA A 32 -8.29 12.97 -8.12
N GLY A 33 -9.42 13.55 -8.57
CA GLY A 33 -9.88 13.53 -9.95
C GLY A 33 -9.22 14.59 -10.86
N GLY A 34 -8.17 15.27 -10.37
CA GLY A 34 -7.51 16.38 -11.08
C GLY A 34 -6.65 15.98 -12.29
N ASP A 35 -6.53 14.75 -12.66
CA ASP A 35 -5.98 14.32 -13.94
C ASP A 35 -7.07 14.41 -15.03
N ALA A 36 -7.35 15.64 -15.49
CA ALA A 36 -8.01 15.79 -16.78
C ALA A 36 -7.15 15.11 -17.84
N PRO A 37 -7.70 14.18 -18.64
CA PRO A 37 -6.92 13.42 -19.61
C PRO A 37 -6.27 14.37 -20.61
N ARG A 38 -4.97 14.61 -20.46
CA ARG A 38 -4.17 15.18 -21.53
C ARG A 38 -3.91 14.05 -22.52
N LEU A 39 -4.69 13.99 -23.59
CA LEU A 39 -4.66 12.96 -24.65
C LEU A 39 -3.33 12.83 -25.40
N THR A 40 -2.22 13.32 -24.86
CA THR A 40 -0.90 13.39 -25.51
C THR A 40 0.24 12.82 -24.65
N GLY A 41 -0.04 12.23 -23.49
CA GLY A 41 0.97 11.66 -22.58
C GLY A 41 1.29 10.19 -22.88
N GLU A 42 2.48 9.75 -22.50
CA GLU A 42 2.88 8.32 -22.56
C GLU A 42 1.90 7.43 -21.77
N SER A 43 1.40 7.92 -20.65
CA SER A 43 0.37 7.25 -19.85
C SER A 43 -0.93 6.99 -20.64
N ASP A 44 -1.37 7.91 -21.51
CA ASP A 44 -2.59 7.71 -22.33
C ASP A 44 -2.41 6.60 -23.37
N ARG A 45 -1.18 6.42 -23.89
CA ARG A 45 -0.87 5.33 -24.81
C ARG A 45 -0.94 3.98 -24.11
N VAL A 46 -0.50 3.90 -22.84
CA VAL A 46 -0.62 2.70 -22.01
C VAL A 46 -2.08 2.39 -21.71
N ARG A 47 -2.88 3.42 -21.37
CA ARG A 47 -4.32 3.26 -21.07
C ARG A 47 -5.16 2.78 -22.25
N PHE A 48 -4.65 2.84 -23.47
CA PHE A 48 -5.31 2.18 -24.60
C PHE A 48 -5.44 0.67 -24.42
N PHE A 49 -4.49 0.04 -23.74
CA PHE A 49 -4.46 -1.41 -23.49
C PHE A 49 -5.24 -1.81 -22.22
N THR A 50 -5.55 -0.86 -21.33
CA THR A 50 -6.12 -1.16 -20.01
C THR A 50 -7.58 -0.72 -19.85
N ARG A 51 -8.18 0.01 -20.81
CA ARG A 51 -9.50 0.66 -20.69
C ARG A 51 -10.60 -0.22 -20.14
N ASP A 52 -10.66 -1.48 -20.57
CA ASP A 52 -11.73 -2.41 -20.20
C ASP A 52 -11.43 -3.16 -18.88
N ILE A 53 -10.22 -2.98 -18.34
CA ILE A 53 -9.73 -3.68 -17.14
C ILE A 53 -9.19 -2.71 -16.08
N GLU A 54 -9.37 -1.40 -16.25
CA GLU A 54 -8.98 -0.43 -15.24
C GLU A 54 -9.86 -0.56 -13.99
N PHE A 55 -9.24 -0.34 -12.83
CA PHE A 55 -9.95 -0.40 -11.54
C PHE A 55 -10.87 0.82 -11.36
N ASP A 56 -12.13 0.56 -11.01
CA ASP A 56 -13.13 1.61 -10.80
C ASP A 56 -13.05 2.20 -9.38
N TYR A 57 -12.08 3.13 -9.18
CA TYR A 57 -11.91 3.84 -7.92
C TYR A 57 -13.16 4.62 -7.47
N PRO A 58 -13.86 5.38 -8.34
CA PRO A 58 -15.07 6.09 -7.94
C PRO A 58 -16.12 5.19 -7.31
N ASN A 59 -16.39 4.04 -7.91
CA ASN A 59 -17.36 3.10 -7.39
C ASN A 59 -16.89 2.47 -6.07
N TRP A 60 -15.61 2.11 -5.98
CA TRP A 60 -15.04 1.58 -4.74
C TRP A 60 -15.10 2.58 -3.58
N VAL A 61 -14.66 3.84 -3.81
CA VAL A 61 -14.68 4.92 -2.81
C VAL A 61 -16.10 5.18 -2.32
N TRP A 62 -17.07 5.19 -3.24
CA TRP A 62 -18.47 5.35 -2.86
C TRP A 62 -18.96 4.24 -1.93
N GLY A 63 -18.70 2.98 -2.27
CA GLY A 63 -19.05 1.81 -1.45
C GLY A 63 -18.37 1.85 -0.08
N ALA A 64 -17.06 2.09 -0.04
CA ALA A 64 -16.29 2.17 1.19
C ALA A 64 -16.74 3.34 2.09
N THR A 65 -17.04 4.50 1.51
CA THR A 65 -17.57 5.66 2.26
C THR A 65 -18.92 5.36 2.87
N TRP A 66 -19.82 4.74 2.10
CA TRP A 66 -21.15 4.34 2.61
C TRP A 66 -21.02 3.37 3.79
N LEU A 67 -20.16 2.36 3.64
CA LEU A 67 -19.87 1.40 4.73
C LEU A 67 -19.35 2.12 5.99
N LYS A 68 -18.48 3.12 5.86
CA LYS A 68 -17.95 3.89 7.00
C LYS A 68 -19.03 4.75 7.67
N ILE A 69 -19.99 5.26 6.92
CA ILE A 69 -21.16 5.97 7.47
C ILE A 69 -22.01 5.01 8.31
N GLU A 70 -22.29 3.81 7.79
CA GLU A 70 -23.01 2.77 8.53
C GLU A 70 -22.27 2.34 9.81
N GLN A 71 -20.97 2.09 9.73
CA GLN A 71 -20.12 1.76 10.89
C GLN A 71 -20.12 2.88 11.94
N SER A 72 -20.09 4.14 11.52
CA SER A 72 -20.14 5.30 12.41
C SER A 72 -21.49 5.41 13.13
N ALA A 73 -22.58 5.02 12.47
CA ALA A 73 -23.91 5.00 13.07
C ALA A 73 -24.04 3.94 14.20
N LEU A 74 -23.24 2.85 14.12
CA LEU A 74 -23.21 1.80 15.15
C LEU A 74 -22.48 2.22 16.43
N ASN A 75 -21.83 3.40 16.47
CA ASN A 75 -21.07 3.92 17.63
C ASN A 75 -19.98 2.94 18.16
N ALA A 76 -19.47 2.06 17.29
CA ALA A 76 -18.60 0.94 17.64
C ALA A 76 -17.35 1.30 18.50
N PRO A 77 -16.65 2.45 18.28
CA PRO A 77 -15.44 2.76 19.04
C PRO A 77 -15.67 3.02 20.53
N PHE A 78 -16.90 3.42 20.91
CA PHE A 78 -17.23 3.82 22.30
C PHE A 78 -17.90 2.71 23.11
N LEU A 79 -18.23 1.59 22.46
CA LEU A 79 -19.00 0.52 23.12
C LEU A 79 -18.12 -0.48 23.87
N PHE A 80 -16.81 -0.51 23.62
CA PHE A 80 -15.96 -1.55 24.19
C PHE A 80 -14.76 -1.00 24.95
N GLU A 81 -14.45 -1.64 26.08
CA GLU A 81 -13.22 -1.39 26.84
C GLU A 81 -11.98 -1.74 25.98
N ARG A 82 -10.83 -1.12 26.28
CA ARG A 82 -9.57 -1.33 25.52
C ARG A 82 -9.18 -2.80 25.34
N GLY A 83 -9.43 -3.65 26.36
CA GLY A 83 -9.15 -5.09 26.30
C GLY A 83 -10.02 -5.83 25.28
N THR A 84 -11.28 -5.44 25.15
CA THR A 84 -12.23 -6.02 24.19
C THR A 84 -11.85 -5.66 22.75
N ASN A 85 -11.44 -4.40 22.49
CA ASN A 85 -11.00 -3.95 21.16
C ASN A 85 -9.80 -4.77 20.66
N LYS A 86 -8.83 -5.06 21.51
CA LYS A 86 -7.69 -5.91 21.18
C LYS A 86 -8.10 -7.33 20.81
N GLN A 87 -9.00 -7.92 21.58
CA GLN A 87 -9.51 -9.26 21.34
C GLN A 87 -10.27 -9.34 20.00
N LEU A 88 -11.05 -8.31 19.66
CA LEU A 88 -11.76 -8.22 18.39
C LEU A 88 -10.80 -8.17 17.19
N VAL A 89 -9.72 -7.40 17.30
CA VAL A 89 -8.68 -7.37 16.24
C VAL A 89 -8.02 -8.74 16.07
N PHE A 90 -7.62 -9.40 17.17
CA PHE A 90 -7.03 -10.73 17.08
C PHE A 90 -8.01 -11.79 16.53
N GLU A 91 -9.29 -11.72 16.93
CA GLU A 91 -10.29 -12.65 16.40
C GLU A 91 -10.53 -12.42 14.90
N TYR A 92 -10.57 -11.16 14.45
CA TYR A 92 -10.65 -10.83 13.04
C TYR A 92 -9.46 -11.42 12.26
N LEU A 93 -8.22 -11.18 12.70
CA LEU A 93 -7.03 -11.71 12.05
C LEU A 93 -6.99 -13.24 12.06
N ARG A 94 -7.45 -13.88 13.14
CA ARG A 94 -7.56 -15.34 13.25
C ARG A 94 -8.58 -15.90 12.25
N VAL A 95 -9.72 -15.27 12.09
CA VAL A 95 -10.75 -15.67 11.11
C VAL A 95 -10.22 -15.49 9.68
N THR A 96 -9.55 -14.36 9.40
CA THR A 96 -8.88 -14.10 8.13
C THR A 96 -7.85 -15.20 7.80
N GLN A 97 -7.02 -15.60 8.77
CA GLN A 97 -6.07 -16.69 8.59
C GLN A 97 -6.75 -18.03 8.24
N GLN A 98 -7.83 -18.35 8.94
CA GLN A 98 -8.61 -19.56 8.66
C GLN A 98 -9.25 -19.53 7.27
N LEU A 99 -9.73 -18.36 6.84
CA LEU A 99 -10.30 -18.15 5.51
C LEU A 99 -9.25 -18.41 4.43
N ILE A 100 -8.08 -17.77 4.51
CA ILE A 100 -6.97 -17.97 3.57
C ILE A 100 -6.54 -19.44 3.49
N GLN A 101 -6.42 -20.12 4.64
CA GLN A 101 -6.08 -21.54 4.68
C GLN A 101 -7.16 -22.42 4.04
N THR A 102 -8.44 -22.08 4.26
CA THR A 102 -9.56 -22.83 3.69
C THR A 102 -9.63 -22.64 2.18
N GLU A 103 -9.43 -21.42 1.68
CA GLU A 103 -9.36 -21.12 0.24
C GLU A 103 -8.19 -21.83 -0.43
N GLY A 104 -7.00 -21.79 0.15
CA GLY A 104 -5.83 -22.54 -0.34
C GLY A 104 -6.08 -24.05 -0.40
N SER A 105 -6.83 -24.60 0.57
CA SER A 105 -7.21 -26.03 0.55
C SER A 105 -8.23 -26.35 -0.56
N ILE A 106 -9.14 -25.44 -0.86
CA ILE A 106 -10.07 -25.57 -1.99
C ILE A 106 -9.27 -25.51 -3.30
N GLU A 107 -8.39 -24.56 -3.46
CA GLU A 107 -7.53 -24.43 -4.64
C GLU A 107 -6.70 -25.69 -4.89
N GLN A 108 -6.13 -26.29 -3.84
CA GLN A 108 -5.40 -27.56 -3.95
C GLN A 108 -6.27 -28.69 -4.50
N ILE A 109 -7.53 -28.81 -4.03
CA ILE A 109 -8.48 -29.81 -4.56
C ILE A 109 -8.76 -29.56 -6.05
N PHE A 110 -8.94 -28.29 -6.44
CA PHE A 110 -9.18 -27.93 -7.83
C PHE A 110 -7.95 -28.11 -8.73
N ALA A 111 -6.76 -27.95 -8.17
CA ALA A 111 -5.49 -28.15 -8.89
C ALA A 111 -5.12 -29.65 -9.02
N ASP A 112 -5.60 -30.54 -8.13
CA ASP A 112 -5.23 -31.96 -8.14
C ASP A 112 -5.89 -32.69 -9.32
N PRO A 113 -5.12 -33.23 -10.28
CA PRO A 113 -5.64 -33.99 -11.41
C PRO A 113 -6.22 -35.36 -11.02
N ALA A 114 -5.90 -35.87 -9.83
CA ALA A 114 -6.43 -37.14 -9.31
C ALA A 114 -7.87 -37.00 -8.76
N VAL A 115 -8.31 -35.80 -8.46
CA VAL A 115 -9.67 -35.52 -7.97
C VAL A 115 -10.62 -35.37 -9.16
N THR A 116 -11.48 -36.37 -9.34
CA THR A 116 -12.45 -36.40 -10.46
C THR A 116 -13.72 -35.60 -10.17
N ASP A 117 -14.19 -35.57 -8.93
CA ASP A 117 -15.34 -34.77 -8.48
C ASP A 117 -14.89 -33.70 -7.50
N LYS A 118 -14.39 -32.59 -8.05
CA LYS A 118 -13.85 -31.45 -7.29
C LYS A 118 -14.94 -30.72 -6.50
N GLU A 119 -16.14 -30.64 -7.08
CA GLU A 119 -17.28 -29.96 -6.47
C GLU A 119 -17.74 -30.67 -5.19
N SER A 120 -17.95 -31.97 -5.24
CA SER A 120 -18.36 -32.77 -4.08
C SER A 120 -17.25 -32.84 -3.04
N THR A 121 -16.00 -33.02 -3.49
CA THR A 121 -14.83 -33.11 -2.59
C THR A 121 -14.58 -31.80 -1.83
N SER A 122 -14.82 -30.65 -2.45
CA SER A 122 -14.63 -29.33 -1.83
C SER A 122 -15.88 -28.81 -1.10
N ALA A 123 -17.03 -29.47 -1.19
CA ALA A 123 -18.32 -28.96 -0.69
C ALA A 123 -18.29 -28.54 0.78
N PHE A 124 -17.67 -29.35 1.66
CA PHE A 124 -17.53 -29.02 3.08
C PHE A 124 -16.63 -27.81 3.31
N LEU A 125 -15.51 -27.70 2.59
CA LEU A 125 -14.59 -26.55 2.69
C LEU A 125 -15.25 -25.27 2.18
N ARG A 126 -16.04 -25.35 1.11
CA ARG A 126 -16.79 -24.20 0.59
C ARG A 126 -17.85 -23.72 1.59
N MET A 127 -18.57 -24.64 2.23
CA MET A 127 -19.52 -24.28 3.30
C MET A 127 -18.81 -23.61 4.46
N LYS A 128 -17.64 -24.15 4.89
CA LYS A 128 -16.82 -23.56 5.95
C LYS A 128 -16.27 -22.18 5.54
N ARG A 129 -15.83 -22.01 4.29
CA ARG A 129 -15.40 -20.71 3.74
C ARG A 129 -16.52 -19.67 3.86
N ASP A 130 -17.74 -20.03 3.43
CA ASP A 130 -18.89 -19.12 3.44
C ASP A 130 -19.26 -18.70 4.89
N GLU A 131 -19.15 -19.63 5.85
CA GLU A 131 -19.31 -19.33 7.29
C GLU A 131 -18.22 -18.39 7.80
N LEU A 132 -16.96 -18.62 7.41
CA LEU A 132 -15.82 -17.76 7.79
C LEU A 132 -15.96 -16.36 7.17
N ILE A 133 -16.39 -16.22 5.93
CA ILE A 133 -16.67 -14.93 5.28
C ILE A 133 -17.77 -14.18 6.04
N ALA A 134 -18.88 -14.85 6.39
CA ALA A 134 -19.95 -14.22 7.17
C ALA A 134 -19.45 -13.74 8.55
N LYS A 135 -18.61 -14.54 9.22
CA LYS A 135 -18.02 -14.19 10.49
C LYS A 135 -17.02 -13.03 10.36
N GLN A 136 -16.15 -13.05 9.36
CA GLN A 136 -15.19 -11.99 9.07
C GLN A 136 -15.92 -10.67 8.82
N ASN A 137 -16.95 -10.68 7.96
CA ASN A 137 -17.78 -9.50 7.66
C ASN A 137 -18.46 -8.94 8.91
N SER A 138 -18.84 -9.78 9.87
CA SER A 138 -19.43 -9.32 11.13
C SER A 138 -18.40 -8.70 12.08
N LEU A 139 -17.13 -9.10 12.03
CA LEU A 139 -16.04 -8.61 12.87
C LEU A 139 -15.35 -7.36 12.28
N ALA A 140 -15.28 -7.27 10.95
CA ALA A 140 -14.55 -6.23 10.23
C ALA A 140 -14.90 -4.80 10.69
N PRO A 141 -16.19 -4.40 10.86
CA PRO A 141 -16.53 -3.06 11.33
C PRO A 141 -15.92 -2.70 12.68
N PHE A 142 -15.87 -3.65 13.60
CA PHE A 142 -15.33 -3.45 14.95
C PHE A 142 -13.81 -3.46 14.96
N ALA A 143 -13.18 -4.38 14.24
CA ALA A 143 -11.72 -4.45 14.12
C ALA A 143 -11.15 -3.20 13.42
N GLU A 144 -11.75 -2.79 12.29
CA GLU A 144 -11.38 -1.56 11.59
C GLU A 144 -11.54 -0.32 12.47
N SER A 145 -12.66 -0.21 13.19
CA SER A 145 -12.92 0.91 14.09
C SER A 145 -11.93 0.96 15.26
N ALA A 146 -11.55 -0.19 15.83
CA ALA A 146 -10.55 -0.28 16.88
C ALA A 146 -9.18 0.21 16.38
N LEU A 147 -8.72 -0.26 15.23
CA LEU A 147 -7.44 0.15 14.64
C LEU A 147 -7.45 1.63 14.20
N GLN A 148 -8.57 2.14 13.64
CA GLN A 148 -8.73 3.56 13.32
C GLN A 148 -8.56 4.44 14.57
N SER A 149 -9.18 4.06 15.69
CA SER A 149 -9.05 4.79 16.96
C SER A 149 -7.62 4.77 17.50
N GLN A 150 -6.94 3.62 17.44
CA GLN A 150 -5.56 3.46 17.89
C GLN A 150 -4.58 4.27 17.03
N LEU A 151 -4.76 4.24 15.71
CA LEU A 151 -3.96 5.05 14.77
C LEU A 151 -4.22 6.54 14.96
N SER A 152 -5.47 6.96 15.16
CA SER A 152 -5.80 8.37 15.44
C SER A 152 -5.12 8.85 16.72
N GLU A 153 -5.12 8.01 17.78
CA GLU A 153 -4.42 8.33 19.03
C GLU A 153 -2.90 8.39 18.82
N ALA A 154 -2.32 7.46 18.04
CA ALA A 154 -0.90 7.46 17.72
C ALA A 154 -0.49 8.74 16.99
N LEU A 155 -1.21 9.10 15.92
CA LEU A 155 -0.97 10.33 15.16
C LEU A 155 -1.08 11.58 16.04
N ALA A 156 -2.07 11.61 16.95
CA ALA A 156 -2.23 12.73 17.90
C ALA A 156 -1.05 12.83 18.87
N GLN A 157 -0.54 11.70 19.37
CA GLN A 157 0.61 11.68 20.28
C GLN A 157 1.92 12.03 19.57
N LEU A 158 2.00 11.75 18.27
CA LEU A 158 3.15 12.09 17.42
C LEU A 158 3.04 13.52 16.82
N GLY A 159 2.03 14.31 17.22
CA GLY A 159 1.85 15.70 16.83
C GLY A 159 1.11 15.92 15.50
N LEU A 160 0.77 14.85 14.77
CA LEU A 160 0.17 14.91 13.43
C LEU A 160 -1.34 15.22 13.48
N THR A 161 -1.67 16.38 14.05
CA THR A 161 -3.07 16.82 14.22
C THR A 161 -3.30 18.24 13.71
N THR A 162 -4.54 18.48 13.32
CA THR A 162 -5.06 19.82 13.08
C THR A 162 -6.26 20.03 14.02
N ALA A 163 -6.23 21.07 14.84
CA ALA A 163 -7.25 21.31 15.87
C ALA A 163 -7.50 20.10 16.80
N GLY A 164 -6.44 19.34 17.13
CA GLY A 164 -6.48 18.21 18.06
C GLY A 164 -7.03 16.89 17.48
N GLN A 165 -7.19 16.81 16.16
CA GLN A 165 -7.59 15.59 15.46
C GLN A 165 -6.69 15.35 14.23
N PRO A 166 -6.35 14.09 13.88
CA PRO A 166 -5.72 13.80 12.60
C PRO A 166 -6.59 14.29 11.44
N LEU A 167 -5.97 14.98 10.49
CA LEU A 167 -6.62 15.47 9.29
C LEU A 167 -5.77 15.10 8.06
N PRO A 168 -6.30 14.25 7.14
CA PRO A 168 -7.64 13.63 7.14
C PRO A 168 -7.83 12.64 8.30
N PRO A 169 -9.09 12.30 8.67
CA PRO A 169 -9.36 11.22 9.63
C PRO A 169 -8.77 9.88 9.18
N THR A 170 -8.40 9.00 10.12
CA THR A 170 -7.77 7.70 9.84
C THR A 170 -8.79 6.65 9.37
N LEU A 171 -9.57 6.96 8.32
CA LEU A 171 -10.52 6.00 7.77
C LEU A 171 -9.81 5.07 6.79
N TYR A 172 -9.98 3.77 6.98
CA TYR A 172 -9.50 2.75 6.05
C TYR A 172 -10.53 1.62 5.89
N HIS A 173 -10.41 0.86 4.81
CA HIS A 173 -11.22 -0.32 4.56
C HIS A 173 -10.36 -1.43 3.98
N VAL A 174 -10.48 -2.64 4.56
CA VAL A 174 -9.82 -3.84 4.04
C VAL A 174 -10.61 -4.39 2.86
N SER A 175 -9.96 -4.49 1.71
CA SER A 175 -10.58 -5.03 0.49
C SER A 175 -9.51 -5.54 -0.48
N SER A 176 -9.95 -6.20 -1.55
CA SER A 176 -9.03 -6.55 -2.65
C SER A 176 -8.50 -5.26 -3.28
N THR A 177 -7.18 -5.05 -3.18
CA THR A 177 -6.49 -3.94 -3.83
C THR A 177 -6.34 -4.21 -5.33
N PRO A 178 -6.33 -3.18 -6.18
CA PRO A 178 -6.03 -3.37 -7.59
C PRO A 178 -4.62 -3.92 -7.80
N LEU A 179 -4.38 -4.50 -8.97
CA LEU A 179 -3.02 -4.69 -9.47
C LEU A 179 -2.55 -3.40 -10.13
N ALA A 180 -1.24 -3.16 -10.15
CA ALA A 180 -0.64 -2.01 -10.82
C ALA A 180 0.18 -2.46 -12.02
N LEU A 181 -0.18 -2.00 -13.22
CA LEU A 181 0.67 -2.10 -14.41
C LEU A 181 1.70 -0.98 -14.35
N ILE A 182 2.93 -1.33 -14.10
CA ILE A 182 4.08 -0.42 -14.05
C ILE A 182 4.74 -0.44 -15.42
N VAL A 183 5.03 0.74 -15.96
CA VAL A 183 5.70 0.91 -17.23
C VAL A 183 6.92 1.81 -17.05
N ALA A 184 8.06 1.38 -17.60
CA ALA A 184 9.33 2.10 -17.58
C ALA A 184 9.96 2.08 -18.99
N PRO A 185 10.74 3.09 -19.39
CA PRO A 185 11.56 3.01 -20.60
C PRO A 185 12.58 1.90 -20.47
N ARG A 186 13.09 1.42 -21.61
CA ARG A 186 14.11 0.36 -21.60
C ARG A 186 15.52 0.89 -21.38
N ASP A 187 15.77 2.15 -21.72
CA ASP A 187 17.10 2.77 -21.71
C ASP A 187 17.49 3.39 -20.35
N HIS A 188 16.53 3.53 -19.44
CA HIS A 188 16.79 4.00 -18.08
C HIS A 188 15.67 3.59 -17.10
N ILE A 189 15.96 3.62 -15.80
CA ILE A 189 15.04 3.15 -14.77
C ILE A 189 14.27 4.32 -14.16
N HIS A 190 13.07 4.58 -14.69
CA HIS A 190 12.07 5.46 -14.06
C HIS A 190 10.66 5.05 -14.49
N GLN A 191 9.67 5.40 -13.68
CA GLN A 191 8.28 5.07 -13.95
C GLN A 191 7.65 6.14 -14.85
N ILE A 192 7.18 5.74 -16.05
CA ILE A 192 6.45 6.62 -16.97
C ILE A 192 4.95 6.43 -16.90
N ALA A 193 4.48 5.26 -16.46
CA ALA A 193 3.07 5.02 -16.17
C ALA A 193 2.90 4.03 -15.01
N ASN A 194 1.82 4.24 -14.27
CA ASN A 194 1.28 3.33 -13.27
C ASN A 194 -0.24 3.32 -13.44
N VAL A 195 -0.77 2.20 -13.93
CA VAL A 195 -2.21 2.06 -14.21
C VAL A 195 -2.77 0.95 -13.34
N SER A 196 -3.75 1.31 -12.51
CA SER A 196 -4.43 0.33 -11.66
C SER A 196 -5.43 -0.48 -12.47
N VAL A 197 -5.29 -1.80 -12.41
CA VAL A 197 -6.13 -2.76 -13.14
C VAL A 197 -6.84 -3.70 -12.16
N LEU A 198 -7.83 -4.43 -12.67
CA LEU A 198 -8.67 -5.32 -11.88
C LEU A 198 -7.83 -6.34 -11.07
N PRO A 199 -8.15 -6.56 -9.79
CA PRO A 199 -7.46 -7.55 -8.94
C PRO A 199 -7.72 -8.99 -9.36
N THR A 200 -8.71 -9.21 -10.21
CA THR A 200 -9.15 -10.54 -10.66
C THR A 200 -8.41 -11.04 -11.90
N LEU A 201 -7.47 -10.26 -12.45
CA LEU A 201 -6.68 -10.70 -13.59
C LEU A 201 -5.85 -11.93 -13.23
N THR A 202 -6.04 -12.99 -14.01
CA THR A 202 -5.23 -14.21 -13.91
C THR A 202 -3.78 -13.92 -14.29
N LEU A 203 -2.87 -14.80 -13.89
CA LEU A 203 -1.45 -14.66 -14.25
C LEU A 203 -1.23 -14.61 -15.78
N ASP A 204 -1.97 -15.42 -16.54
CA ASP A 204 -1.89 -15.43 -18.00
C ASP A 204 -2.34 -14.10 -18.61
N GLU A 205 -3.41 -13.50 -18.06
CA GLU A 205 -3.88 -12.19 -18.50
C GLU A 205 -2.90 -11.06 -18.14
N GLN A 206 -2.27 -11.14 -16.96
CA GLN A 206 -1.20 -10.21 -16.58
C GLN A 206 -0.02 -10.29 -17.53
N ILE A 207 0.49 -11.51 -17.82
CA ILE A 207 1.60 -11.72 -18.74
C ILE A 207 1.24 -11.21 -20.15
N LYS A 208 0.05 -11.53 -20.63
CA LYS A 208 -0.43 -11.06 -21.94
C LYS A 208 -0.48 -9.53 -22.00
N LEU A 209 -1.04 -8.87 -21.00
CA LEU A 209 -1.08 -7.41 -20.93
C LEU A 209 0.33 -6.80 -20.94
N GLU A 210 1.24 -7.34 -20.12
CA GLU A 210 2.63 -6.90 -20.09
C GLU A 210 3.30 -7.01 -21.44
N ASP A 211 3.16 -8.15 -22.12
CA ASP A 211 3.81 -8.41 -23.41
C ASP A 211 3.21 -7.54 -24.52
N GLU A 212 1.89 -7.35 -24.55
CA GLU A 212 1.22 -6.48 -25.50
C GLU A 212 1.68 -5.02 -25.39
N VAL A 213 1.76 -4.50 -24.16
CA VAL A 213 2.24 -3.12 -23.91
C VAL A 213 3.73 -3.00 -24.22
N ALA A 214 4.54 -3.94 -23.75
CA ALA A 214 6.00 -3.93 -23.96
C ALA A 214 6.37 -3.93 -25.46
N GLN A 215 5.75 -4.81 -26.25
CA GLN A 215 6.02 -4.94 -27.68
C GLN A 215 5.49 -3.76 -28.49
N SER A 216 4.31 -3.23 -28.13
CA SER A 216 3.66 -2.15 -28.88
C SER A 216 4.31 -0.79 -28.65
N LEU A 217 4.86 -0.57 -27.46
CA LEU A 217 5.41 0.73 -27.05
C LEU A 217 6.93 0.73 -26.88
N ASP A 218 7.61 -0.42 -27.06
CA ASP A 218 9.06 -0.63 -26.84
C ASP A 218 9.48 -0.19 -25.42
N VAL A 219 8.78 -0.69 -24.40
CA VAL A 219 8.98 -0.37 -22.99
C VAL A 219 9.17 -1.62 -22.14
N SER A 220 9.63 -1.42 -20.91
CA SER A 220 9.64 -2.44 -19.84
C SER A 220 8.35 -2.38 -19.05
N THR A 221 7.77 -3.53 -18.75
CA THR A 221 6.45 -3.64 -18.08
C THR A 221 6.48 -4.67 -16.98
N LEU A 222 5.70 -4.41 -15.92
CA LEU A 222 5.47 -5.36 -14.84
C LEU A 222 4.09 -5.09 -14.21
N VAL A 223 3.29 -6.13 -14.03
CA VAL A 223 2.08 -6.08 -13.20
C VAL A 223 2.44 -6.56 -11.80
N VAL A 224 2.16 -5.74 -10.81
CA VAL A 224 2.45 -6.01 -9.40
C VAL A 224 1.19 -5.89 -8.54
N GLY A 225 1.13 -6.66 -7.46
CA GLY A 225 0.17 -6.42 -6.38
C GLY A 225 0.60 -5.21 -5.56
N ILE A 226 -0.36 -4.43 -5.08
CA ILE A 226 -0.13 -3.31 -4.17
C ILE A 226 -0.79 -3.54 -2.83
N GLY A 227 -0.13 -3.14 -1.75
CA GLY A 227 -0.59 -3.41 -0.39
C GLY A 227 -1.67 -2.47 0.10
N GLY A 228 -1.63 -1.25 -0.39
CA GLY A 228 -2.58 -0.19 -0.07
C GLY A 228 -2.71 0.81 -1.20
N VAL A 229 -3.66 1.71 -1.08
CA VAL A 229 -3.85 2.86 -1.98
C VAL A 229 -4.28 4.06 -1.17
N GLY A 230 -3.60 5.19 -1.35
CA GLY A 230 -3.88 6.48 -0.73
C GLY A 230 -5.15 7.16 -1.25
N VAL A 231 -6.22 6.40 -1.52
CA VAL A 231 -7.58 6.92 -1.71
C VAL A 231 -8.23 7.19 -0.35
N TYR A 232 -9.43 7.78 -0.35
CA TYR A 232 -10.10 8.06 0.91
C TYR A 232 -11.56 7.55 0.91
N PRO A 233 -11.93 6.64 1.83
CA PRO A 233 -11.10 5.96 2.87
C PRO A 233 -9.90 5.23 2.28
N THR A 234 -8.82 5.09 3.05
CA THR A 234 -7.63 4.33 2.65
C THR A 234 -8.00 2.89 2.29
N MET A 235 -7.56 2.40 1.15
CA MET A 235 -7.70 1.01 0.75
C MET A 235 -6.50 0.21 1.26
N VAL A 236 -6.74 -0.94 1.90
CA VAL A 236 -5.68 -1.84 2.38
C VAL A 236 -6.02 -3.27 1.99
N THR A 237 -5.04 -4.01 1.48
CA THR A 237 -5.23 -5.41 1.12
C THR A 237 -5.40 -6.29 2.36
N GLU A 238 -6.12 -7.39 2.20
CA GLU A 238 -6.32 -8.36 3.27
C GLU A 238 -4.98 -8.99 3.72
N THR A 239 -4.74 -9.02 5.03
CA THR A 239 -3.54 -9.60 5.62
C THR A 239 -3.79 -10.13 7.02
N THR A 240 -2.96 -11.07 7.46
CA THR A 240 -2.90 -11.57 8.85
C THR A 240 -1.77 -10.94 9.65
N ASP A 241 -0.91 -10.16 9.02
CA ASP A 241 0.21 -9.47 9.64
C ASP A 241 -0.23 -8.11 10.16
N LEU A 242 -0.48 -8.02 11.47
CA LEU A 242 -0.95 -6.78 12.12
C LEU A 242 0.06 -5.64 11.99
N ARG A 243 1.36 -5.93 12.10
CA ARG A 243 2.41 -4.93 11.94
C ARG A 243 2.33 -4.30 10.56
N TRP A 244 2.36 -5.15 9.55
CA TRP A 244 2.29 -4.72 8.16
C TRP A 244 1.00 -3.93 7.86
N MET A 245 -0.15 -4.38 8.41
CA MET A 245 -1.43 -3.68 8.28
C MET A 245 -1.36 -2.25 8.86
N LEU A 246 -0.85 -2.09 10.08
CA LEU A 246 -0.74 -0.80 10.76
C LEU A 246 0.22 0.14 10.01
N GLU A 247 1.37 -0.37 9.58
CA GLU A 247 2.37 0.37 8.80
C GLU A 247 1.77 0.82 7.46
N THR A 248 1.04 -0.07 6.77
CA THR A 248 0.38 0.26 5.49
C THR A 248 -0.71 1.31 5.67
N ILE A 249 -1.59 1.17 6.67
CA ILE A 249 -2.64 2.18 6.91
C ILE A 249 -2.02 3.56 7.17
N ALA A 250 -0.96 3.63 7.96
CA ALA A 250 -0.29 4.89 8.28
C ALA A 250 0.51 5.44 7.09
N HIS A 251 1.11 4.59 6.26
CA HIS A 251 1.75 4.94 5.00
C HIS A 251 0.75 5.61 4.05
N GLU A 252 -0.37 4.96 3.77
CA GLU A 252 -1.41 5.48 2.89
C GLU A 252 -2.11 6.72 3.47
N TRP A 253 -2.25 6.78 4.81
CA TRP A 253 -2.73 8.00 5.46
C TRP A 253 -1.77 9.17 5.24
N THR A 254 -0.45 8.90 5.22
CA THR A 254 0.56 9.93 4.96
C THR A 254 0.44 10.45 3.52
N HIS A 255 0.18 9.60 2.53
CA HIS A 255 -0.15 10.06 1.18
C HIS A 255 -1.38 10.98 1.18
N ASN A 256 -2.46 10.59 1.86
CA ASN A 256 -3.66 11.42 1.99
C ASN A 256 -3.38 12.77 2.68
N TYR A 257 -2.46 12.78 3.66
CA TYR A 257 -1.99 14.00 4.32
C TYR A 257 -1.19 14.89 3.37
N LEU A 258 -0.33 14.29 2.54
CA LEU A 258 0.51 15.01 1.58
C LEU A 258 -0.26 15.48 0.34
N ASN A 259 -1.33 14.80 -0.08
CA ASN A 259 -2.09 15.09 -1.30
C ASN A 259 -2.64 16.52 -1.40
N VAL A 260 -2.83 17.20 -0.27
CA VAL A 260 -3.25 18.61 -0.20
C VAL A 260 -2.07 19.56 0.06
N ARG A 261 -0.85 19.12 -0.12
CA ARG A 261 0.41 19.86 0.10
C ARG A 261 1.33 19.76 -1.11
N PRO A 262 2.28 20.69 -1.28
CA PRO A 262 3.14 20.74 -2.47
C PRO A 262 3.82 19.42 -2.82
N LEU A 263 4.38 18.67 -1.86
CA LEU A 263 5.05 17.40 -2.14
C LEU A 263 4.08 16.36 -2.73
N GLY A 264 2.87 16.25 -2.21
CA GLY A 264 1.86 15.32 -2.75
C GLY A 264 1.29 15.77 -4.09
N LEU A 265 1.02 17.09 -4.25
CA LEU A 265 0.53 17.66 -5.52
C LEU A 265 1.53 17.47 -6.68
N ASN A 266 2.82 17.34 -6.37
CA ASN A 266 3.87 17.13 -7.35
C ASN A 266 4.40 15.68 -7.38
N TYR A 267 3.66 14.72 -6.82
CA TYR A 267 4.07 13.32 -6.69
C TYR A 267 4.61 12.69 -7.99
N SER A 268 3.97 12.96 -9.12
CA SER A 268 4.33 12.40 -10.43
C SER A 268 5.13 13.35 -11.32
N THR A 269 5.58 14.50 -10.78
CA THR A 269 6.25 15.53 -11.60
C THR A 269 7.68 15.11 -11.94
N THR A 270 8.42 14.56 -10.96
CA THR A 270 9.78 14.02 -11.14
C THR A 270 9.97 12.73 -10.35
N PRO A 271 10.92 11.85 -10.74
CA PRO A 271 11.27 10.65 -9.98
C PRO A 271 11.69 10.97 -8.53
N GLU A 272 12.45 12.04 -8.34
CA GLU A 272 12.93 12.46 -7.02
C GLU A 272 11.78 12.83 -6.08
N LEU A 273 10.79 13.59 -6.56
CA LEU A 273 9.63 13.96 -5.76
C LEU A 273 8.76 12.76 -5.40
N ARG A 274 8.66 11.80 -6.31
CA ARG A 274 8.02 10.52 -6.01
C ARG A 274 8.77 9.76 -4.92
N THR A 275 10.10 9.62 -5.04
CA THR A 275 10.94 8.95 -4.03
C THR A 275 10.88 9.68 -2.67
N MET A 276 10.89 11.02 -2.66
CA MET A 276 10.70 11.82 -1.43
C MET A 276 9.35 11.48 -0.77
N ASN A 277 8.28 11.42 -1.54
CA ASN A 277 6.93 11.16 -1.04
C ASN A 277 6.81 9.73 -0.49
N GLU A 278 7.20 8.70 -1.28
CA GLU A 278 7.16 7.30 -0.87
C GLU A 278 8.03 7.02 0.34
N THR A 279 9.24 7.56 0.38
CA THR A 279 10.16 7.39 1.51
C THR A 279 9.62 8.06 2.77
N THR A 280 9.01 9.24 2.64
CA THR A 280 8.35 9.92 3.76
C THR A 280 7.19 9.09 4.30
N ALA A 281 6.33 8.57 3.42
CA ALA A 281 5.20 7.73 3.80
C ALA A 281 5.67 6.42 4.47
N SER A 282 6.75 5.80 3.98
CA SER A 282 7.33 4.59 4.57
C SER A 282 7.90 4.83 5.97
N ILE A 283 8.65 5.92 6.17
CA ILE A 283 9.16 6.30 7.49
C ILE A 283 8.01 6.56 8.47
N ALA A 284 7.03 7.38 8.06
CA ALA A 284 5.86 7.68 8.88
C ALA A 284 5.04 6.42 9.21
N GLY A 285 4.81 5.57 8.22
CA GLY A 285 4.12 4.29 8.37
C GLY A 285 4.77 3.41 9.43
N SER A 286 6.09 3.27 9.33
CA SER A 286 6.87 2.47 10.29
C SER A 286 6.83 3.06 11.70
N GLU A 287 7.02 4.37 11.88
CA GLU A 287 7.02 4.99 13.20
C GLU A 287 5.63 4.96 13.86
N VAL A 288 4.58 5.30 13.13
CA VAL A 288 3.20 5.26 13.63
C VAL A 288 2.76 3.81 13.93
N GLY A 289 3.05 2.88 13.03
CA GLY A 289 2.74 1.46 13.21
C GLY A 289 3.45 0.88 14.44
N ASN A 290 4.75 1.19 14.62
CA ASN A 290 5.51 0.78 15.81
C ASN A 290 4.96 1.40 17.09
N TYR A 291 4.55 2.66 17.08
CA TYR A 291 3.91 3.29 18.24
C TYR A 291 2.63 2.54 18.65
N VAL A 292 1.76 2.21 17.71
CA VAL A 292 0.52 1.45 17.97
C VAL A 292 0.86 0.06 18.53
N LEU A 293 1.82 -0.64 17.94
CA LEU A 293 2.24 -1.97 18.41
C LEU A 293 2.77 -1.92 19.85
N GLN A 294 3.68 -0.97 20.14
CA GLN A 294 4.24 -0.83 21.49
C GLN A 294 3.17 -0.54 22.54
N LYS A 295 2.20 0.27 22.19
CA LYS A 295 1.17 0.71 23.13
C LYS A 295 0.05 -0.30 23.36
N TYR A 296 -0.41 -0.96 22.29
CA TYR A 296 -1.61 -1.81 22.33
C TYR A 296 -1.31 -3.30 22.16
N TYR A 297 -0.19 -3.67 21.54
CA TYR A 297 0.16 -5.05 21.16
C TYR A 297 1.63 -5.40 21.52
N PRO A 298 2.11 -5.08 22.74
CA PRO A 298 3.52 -5.26 23.10
C PRO A 298 4.00 -6.71 22.96
N GLU A 299 3.12 -7.69 23.08
CA GLU A 299 3.43 -9.11 22.86
C GLU A 299 3.83 -9.44 21.42
N MET A 300 3.42 -8.63 20.45
CA MET A 300 3.79 -8.81 19.04
C MET A 300 5.22 -8.33 18.74
N LEU A 301 5.82 -7.55 19.62
CA LEU A 301 7.19 -7.03 19.44
C LEU A 301 8.26 -8.10 19.70
N THR A 302 7.94 -9.11 20.51
CA THR A 302 8.88 -10.18 20.89
C THR A 302 8.99 -11.27 19.82
N SER A 303 8.16 -11.24 18.78
CA SER A 303 7.93 -12.39 17.89
C SER A 303 8.52 -12.28 16.49
N SER A 304 9.09 -11.13 16.07
CA SER A 304 9.61 -11.00 14.70
C SER A 304 10.58 -9.83 14.53
N PRO A 305 11.69 -10.02 13.77
CA PRO A 305 12.54 -8.92 13.35
C PRO A 305 11.75 -7.96 12.43
N SER A 306 12.07 -6.67 12.51
CA SER A 306 11.50 -5.62 11.65
C SER A 306 11.59 -6.01 10.18
N ARG A 307 10.46 -6.23 9.53
CA ARG A 307 10.36 -6.40 8.08
C ARG A 307 9.86 -5.08 7.51
N SER A 308 10.68 -4.45 6.68
CA SER A 308 10.33 -3.25 5.92
C SER A 308 9.08 -3.47 5.05
N LEU A 309 8.27 -2.42 4.84
CA LEU A 309 7.08 -2.40 3.98
C LEU A 309 7.33 -2.88 2.54
N ILE A 310 8.58 -2.91 2.10
CA ILE A 310 9.02 -3.34 0.76
C ILE A 310 8.75 -4.83 0.47
N SER A 311 8.27 -5.62 1.46
CA SER A 311 8.01 -7.04 1.27
C SER A 311 6.60 -7.34 0.72
N LEU A 312 6.18 -6.67 -0.36
CA LEU A 312 5.02 -7.09 -1.15
C LEU A 312 5.27 -8.38 -1.94
N ASP A 313 6.55 -8.76 -2.08
CA ASP A 313 6.96 -10.01 -2.70
C ASP A 313 7.03 -11.15 -1.67
N LYS A 314 5.99 -11.28 -0.82
CA LYS A 314 5.84 -12.42 0.09
C LYS A 314 5.29 -13.66 -0.60
N THR A 315 5.84 -14.04 -1.72
CA THR A 315 5.71 -15.40 -2.18
C THR A 315 6.81 -16.24 -1.51
N PHE A 316 6.44 -16.81 -0.35
CA PHE A 316 7.13 -17.93 0.31
C PHE A 316 8.61 -17.74 0.69
N LEU A 317 8.85 -17.15 1.89
CA LEU A 317 10.06 -17.51 2.64
C LEU A 317 9.73 -18.73 3.50
N PRO A 318 10.44 -19.85 3.37
CA PRO A 318 10.39 -20.90 4.38
C PRO A 318 10.95 -20.31 5.69
N SER A 319 10.17 -20.35 6.77
CA SER A 319 10.61 -19.99 8.11
C SER A 319 11.53 -21.12 8.64
N ASN A 320 12.80 -21.06 8.29
CA ASN A 320 13.81 -21.85 8.97
C ASN A 320 14.22 -21.06 10.22
N GLY A 321 13.72 -21.50 11.37
CA GLY A 321 14.14 -20.99 12.67
C GLY A 321 15.56 -21.43 12.99
N PHE A 322 16.55 -20.57 12.74
CA PHE A 322 17.87 -20.59 13.35
C PHE A 322 18.50 -19.19 13.22
N ASP A 323 19.24 -18.79 14.27
CA ASP A 323 19.89 -17.48 14.47
C ASP A 323 21.12 -17.21 13.59
N ASP A 324 21.31 -17.87 12.47
CA ASP A 324 22.37 -17.52 11.52
C ASP A 324 21.86 -16.54 10.47
N PRO A 325 22.64 -15.49 10.12
CA PRO A 325 22.29 -14.62 9.01
C PRO A 325 22.07 -15.47 7.76
N PRO A 326 21.03 -15.20 6.98
CA PRO A 326 20.78 -15.97 5.77
C PRO A 326 22.04 -15.93 4.88
N PRO A 327 22.47 -17.06 4.29
CA PRO A 327 23.67 -17.14 3.45
C PRO A 327 23.55 -16.26 2.17
N PHE A 328 22.39 -15.66 1.91
CA PHE A 328 22.09 -14.80 0.79
C PHE A 328 21.45 -13.50 1.28
N ASP A 329 22.16 -12.38 1.12
CA ASP A 329 21.64 -11.05 1.45
C ASP A 329 20.86 -10.49 0.25
N PHE A 330 19.54 -10.69 0.27
CA PHE A 330 18.64 -10.19 -0.77
C PHE A 330 18.82 -8.71 -1.08
N ARG A 331 19.01 -7.86 -0.04
CA ARG A 331 19.12 -6.41 -0.25
C ARG A 331 20.45 -6.00 -0.88
N ALA A 332 21.53 -6.61 -0.43
CA ALA A 332 22.86 -6.35 -1.00
C ALA A 332 22.91 -6.80 -2.47
N GLU A 333 22.40 -8.00 -2.76
CA GLU A 333 22.34 -8.53 -4.11
C GLU A 333 21.41 -7.72 -5.04
N MET A 334 20.27 -7.24 -4.53
CA MET A 334 19.36 -6.39 -5.29
C MET A 334 19.99 -5.02 -5.57
N HIS A 335 20.70 -4.46 -4.60
CA HIS A 335 21.46 -3.21 -4.76
C HIS A 335 22.53 -3.33 -5.85
N GLU A 336 23.38 -4.38 -5.79
CA GLU A 336 24.38 -4.67 -6.82
C GLU A 336 23.73 -4.82 -8.20
N THR A 337 22.60 -5.53 -8.27
CA THR A 337 21.87 -5.74 -9.53
C THR A 337 21.40 -4.41 -10.11
N ARG A 338 20.84 -3.53 -9.26
CA ARG A 338 20.36 -2.21 -9.68
C ARG A 338 21.50 -1.32 -10.18
N VAL A 339 22.57 -1.19 -9.40
CA VAL A 339 23.72 -0.35 -9.76
C VAL A 339 24.35 -0.80 -11.09
N THR A 340 24.59 -2.11 -11.23
CA THR A 340 25.16 -2.66 -12.45
C THR A 340 24.24 -2.46 -13.67
N ALA A 341 22.92 -2.62 -13.48
CA ALA A 341 21.95 -2.36 -14.55
C ALA A 341 21.95 -0.89 -14.97
N ASP A 342 21.96 0.05 -14.01
CA ASP A 342 22.05 1.49 -14.29
C ASP A 342 23.32 1.86 -15.07
N GLU A 343 24.49 1.30 -14.67
CA GLU A 343 25.75 1.50 -15.40
C GLU A 343 25.70 1.00 -16.86
N MET A 344 25.10 -0.18 -17.09
CA MET A 344 24.95 -0.73 -18.44
C MET A 344 24.01 0.13 -19.28
N LEU A 345 22.87 0.56 -18.70
CA LEU A 345 21.90 1.42 -19.39
C LEU A 345 22.50 2.78 -19.74
N ALA A 346 23.26 3.39 -18.82
CA ALA A 346 23.98 4.64 -19.06
C ALA A 346 25.00 4.55 -20.22
N GLN A 347 25.52 3.34 -20.51
CA GLN A 347 26.38 3.05 -21.65
C GLN A 347 25.60 2.71 -22.94
N GLY A 348 24.27 2.74 -22.91
CA GLY A 348 23.39 2.36 -24.02
C GLY A 348 23.32 0.85 -24.29
N LYS A 349 23.78 0.01 -23.36
CA LYS A 349 23.82 -1.45 -23.44
C LYS A 349 22.51 -2.08 -22.96
N ILE A 350 21.39 -1.71 -23.61
CA ILE A 350 20.03 -2.09 -23.15
C ILE A 350 19.87 -3.62 -23.10
N LYS A 351 20.21 -4.32 -24.18
CA LYS A 351 20.03 -5.77 -24.27
C LYS A 351 20.90 -6.54 -23.28
N GLU A 352 22.11 -6.05 -23.06
CA GLU A 352 23.04 -6.62 -22.08
C GLU A 352 22.54 -6.41 -20.65
N ALA A 353 21.99 -5.23 -20.35
CA ALA A 353 21.37 -4.95 -19.05
C ALA A 353 20.16 -5.86 -18.79
N GLU A 354 19.28 -6.04 -19.78
CA GLU A 354 18.13 -6.94 -19.70
C GLU A 354 18.57 -8.40 -19.49
N ALA A 355 19.56 -8.88 -20.22
CA ALA A 355 20.13 -10.22 -20.05
C ALA A 355 20.80 -10.39 -18.67
N TYR A 356 21.50 -9.39 -18.20
CA TYR A 356 22.07 -9.37 -16.84
C TYR A 356 20.99 -9.45 -15.77
N MET A 357 19.95 -8.62 -15.83
CA MET A 357 18.83 -8.65 -14.89
C MET A 357 18.14 -10.03 -14.87
N GLU A 358 17.97 -10.69 -16.04
CA GLU A 358 17.40 -12.04 -16.08
C GLU A 358 18.33 -13.07 -15.43
N THR A 359 19.66 -12.97 -15.62
CA THR A 359 20.63 -13.82 -14.93
C THR A 359 20.55 -13.64 -13.39
N ARG A 360 20.41 -12.37 -12.94
CA ARG A 360 20.23 -12.06 -11.51
C ARG A 360 18.89 -12.56 -11.00
N ARG A 361 17.81 -12.46 -11.76
CA ARG A 361 16.52 -13.03 -11.41
C ARG A 361 16.62 -14.53 -11.12
N GLN A 362 17.39 -15.27 -11.96
CA GLN A 362 17.63 -16.69 -11.71
C GLN A 362 18.41 -16.93 -10.41
N LEU A 363 19.40 -16.10 -10.10
CA LEU A 363 20.13 -16.17 -8.83
C LEU A 363 19.19 -15.98 -7.64
N PHE A 364 18.26 -15.00 -7.68
CA PHE A 364 17.25 -14.82 -6.64
C PHE A 364 16.33 -16.03 -6.51
N TRP A 365 15.90 -16.61 -7.65
CA TRP A 365 15.08 -17.81 -7.66
C TRP A 365 15.80 -19.00 -6.99
N ASP A 366 17.05 -19.22 -7.30
CA ASP A 366 17.86 -20.32 -6.76
C ASP A 366 18.07 -20.18 -5.23
N ASN A 367 17.92 -18.96 -4.70
CA ASN A 367 17.95 -18.66 -3.26
C ASN A 367 16.55 -18.52 -2.63
N GLY A 368 15.49 -18.97 -3.31
CA GLY A 368 14.14 -19.08 -2.76
C GLY A 368 13.29 -17.81 -2.91
N TYR A 369 13.75 -16.80 -3.65
CA TYR A 369 13.00 -15.59 -3.94
C TYR A 369 12.31 -15.69 -5.30
N LEU A 370 11.00 -15.90 -5.31
CA LEU A 370 10.22 -16.21 -6.51
C LEU A 370 9.88 -14.93 -7.31
N LEU A 371 10.89 -14.24 -7.81
CA LEU A 371 10.69 -13.08 -8.68
C LEU A 371 10.24 -13.53 -10.07
N ARG A 372 9.05 -13.10 -10.51
CA ARG A 372 8.50 -13.42 -11.82
C ARG A 372 9.25 -12.69 -12.96
N LYS A 373 9.53 -11.41 -12.77
CA LYS A 373 10.33 -10.56 -13.64
C LYS A 373 11.28 -9.70 -12.82
N LEU A 374 12.45 -9.42 -13.35
CA LEU A 374 13.38 -8.43 -12.82
C LEU A 374 13.86 -7.58 -14.00
N ASN A 375 13.33 -6.36 -14.10
CA ASN A 375 13.52 -5.47 -15.25
C ASN A 375 13.43 -4.00 -14.80
N GLN A 376 13.48 -3.06 -15.74
CA GLN A 376 13.42 -1.62 -15.45
C GLN A 376 12.13 -1.24 -14.71
N ALA A 377 10.98 -1.83 -15.08
CA ALA A 377 9.71 -1.57 -14.40
C ALA A 377 9.71 -2.05 -12.94
N TYR A 378 10.34 -3.20 -12.64
CA TYR A 378 10.54 -3.68 -11.28
C TYR A 378 11.29 -2.65 -10.42
N PHE A 379 12.44 -2.20 -10.91
CA PHE A 379 13.25 -1.22 -10.20
C PHE A 379 12.60 0.17 -10.14
N ALA A 380 11.87 0.58 -11.16
CA ALA A 380 11.15 1.85 -11.17
C ALA A 380 10.04 1.89 -10.11
N PHE A 381 9.41 0.75 -9.81
CA PHE A 381 8.40 0.63 -8.76
C PHE A 381 9.05 0.50 -7.38
N HIS A 382 9.84 -0.55 -7.16
CA HIS A 382 10.39 -0.87 -5.84
C HIS A 382 11.50 0.11 -5.40
N GLY A 383 12.22 0.72 -6.34
CA GLY A 383 13.28 1.66 -6.05
C GLY A 383 12.81 3.00 -5.48
N ALA A 384 11.52 3.34 -5.59
CA ALA A 384 10.97 4.55 -4.98
C ALA A 384 10.85 4.45 -3.45
N TYR A 385 10.83 3.23 -2.90
CA TYR A 385 10.77 2.97 -1.46
C TYR A 385 12.19 2.89 -0.88
N ALA A 386 12.76 4.04 -0.58
CA ALA A 386 14.16 4.18 -0.16
C ALA A 386 14.34 4.47 1.35
N ASP A 387 13.39 4.04 2.18
CA ASP A 387 13.38 4.19 3.65
C ASP A 387 14.53 3.44 4.35
N VAL A 388 15.01 2.35 3.72
CA VAL A 388 16.17 1.59 4.20
C VAL A 388 17.27 1.59 3.14
N PRO A 389 18.56 1.75 3.52
CA PRO A 389 19.67 1.75 2.55
C PRO A 389 19.76 0.49 1.70
N GLY A 390 20.14 0.65 0.43
CA GLY A 390 20.38 -0.43 -0.50
C GLY A 390 19.09 -1.01 -1.12
N GLY A 391 19.17 -2.24 -1.66
CA GLY A 391 18.04 -2.87 -2.35
C GLY A 391 17.75 -2.25 -3.72
N ALA A 392 16.48 -2.22 -4.12
CA ALA A 392 16.05 -1.79 -5.46
C ALA A 392 16.26 -0.28 -5.75
N ALA A 393 16.51 0.54 -4.72
CA ALA A 393 16.82 1.97 -4.87
C ALA A 393 18.21 2.22 -5.48
N GLY A 394 19.15 1.27 -5.32
CA GLY A 394 20.53 1.44 -5.84
C GLY A 394 21.25 2.63 -5.19
N GLU A 395 21.96 3.41 -6.00
CA GLU A 395 22.70 4.62 -5.60
C GLU A 395 21.79 5.87 -5.56
N ASP A 396 20.50 5.71 -5.26
CA ASP A 396 19.58 6.85 -5.19
C ASP A 396 19.97 7.83 -4.06
N PRO A 397 20.23 9.11 -4.36
CA PRO A 397 20.60 10.09 -3.36
C PRO A 397 19.42 10.62 -2.54
N VAL A 398 18.20 10.40 -3.00
CA VAL A 398 16.98 10.99 -2.41
C VAL A 398 16.65 10.32 -1.09
N GLY A 399 16.65 8.98 -1.05
CA GLY A 399 16.35 8.22 0.17
C GLY A 399 17.26 8.58 1.35
N PRO A 400 18.61 8.59 1.18
CA PRO A 400 19.53 9.08 2.22
C PRO A 400 19.23 10.50 2.69
N ALA A 401 18.89 11.42 1.78
CA ALA A 401 18.56 12.80 2.13
C ALA A 401 17.25 12.89 2.94
N VAL A 402 16.23 12.14 2.59
CA VAL A 402 14.97 12.08 3.37
C VAL A 402 15.22 11.53 4.77
N ARG A 403 16.03 10.46 4.89
CA ARG A 403 16.40 9.91 6.20
C ARG A 403 17.22 10.90 7.02
N ALA A 404 18.18 11.61 6.40
CA ALA A 404 18.96 12.65 7.07
C ALA A 404 18.06 13.78 7.60
N LEU A 405 17.07 14.23 6.83
CA LEU A 405 16.09 15.20 7.31
C LEU A 405 15.31 14.63 8.51
N ARG A 406 14.88 13.36 8.46
CA ARG A 406 14.18 12.74 9.59
C ARG A 406 15.06 12.66 10.84
N GLU A 407 16.33 12.31 10.71
CA GLU A 407 17.30 12.25 11.82
C GLU A 407 17.58 13.61 12.44
N GLN A 408 17.52 14.69 11.65
CA GLN A 408 17.73 16.08 12.10
C GLN A 408 16.46 16.71 12.68
N SER A 409 15.29 16.12 12.45
CA SER A 409 14.01 16.64 12.93
C SER A 409 13.76 16.19 14.37
N ASP A 410 13.30 17.10 15.23
CA ASP A 410 13.00 16.83 16.64
C ASP A 410 11.85 15.84 16.84
N SER A 411 10.95 15.77 15.89
CA SER A 411 9.76 14.90 15.95
C SER A 411 9.34 14.44 14.55
N LEU A 412 8.46 13.43 14.49
CA LEU A 412 7.82 13.02 13.25
C LEU A 412 6.96 14.15 12.66
N GLU A 413 6.30 14.94 13.52
CA GLU A 413 5.53 16.12 13.10
C GLU A 413 6.41 17.14 12.39
N ASP A 414 7.54 17.50 12.98
CA ASP A 414 8.50 18.45 12.42
C ASP A 414 9.03 17.98 11.06
N PHE A 415 9.43 16.71 10.98
CA PHE A 415 9.87 16.09 9.73
C PHE A 415 8.82 16.18 8.63
N ILE A 416 7.58 15.69 8.91
CA ILE A 416 6.53 15.67 7.90
C ILE A 416 6.11 17.08 7.49
N ASN A 417 5.97 17.99 8.45
CA ASN A 417 5.60 19.38 8.16
C ASN A 417 6.68 20.11 7.35
N THR A 418 7.94 19.78 7.55
CA THR A 418 9.04 20.38 6.78
C THR A 418 9.04 19.87 5.34
N ILE A 419 9.04 18.55 5.14
CA ILE A 419 9.14 17.94 3.80
C ILE A 419 7.89 18.15 2.95
N ALA A 420 6.70 18.22 3.58
CA ALA A 420 5.42 18.38 2.89
C ALA A 420 5.32 19.63 2.00
N TRP A 421 6.11 20.67 2.29
CA TRP A 421 6.10 21.94 1.55
C TRP A 421 7.18 22.01 0.47
N MET A 422 8.00 20.99 0.31
CA MET A 422 9.05 20.95 -0.70
C MET A 422 8.46 20.63 -2.09
N THR A 423 9.03 21.24 -3.11
CA THR A 423 8.63 21.11 -4.53
C THR A 423 9.78 20.65 -5.41
N SER A 424 10.97 20.44 -4.83
CA SER A 424 12.13 19.91 -5.54
C SER A 424 13.11 19.23 -4.59
N PHE A 425 13.97 18.38 -5.16
CA PHE A 425 15.03 17.70 -4.41
C PHE A 425 16.11 18.66 -3.89
N GLU A 426 16.39 19.76 -4.60
CA GLU A 426 17.33 20.79 -4.15
C GLU A 426 16.91 21.41 -2.82
N GLN A 427 15.60 21.64 -2.61
CA GLN A 427 15.09 22.15 -1.33
C GLN A 427 15.36 21.18 -0.18
N LEU A 428 15.24 19.87 -0.42
CA LEU A 428 15.61 18.86 0.56
C LEU A 428 17.11 18.88 0.87
N GLN A 429 17.95 18.98 -0.18
CA GLN A 429 19.41 19.07 -0.01
C GLN A 429 19.84 20.33 0.77
N GLU A 430 19.11 21.43 0.61
CA GLU A 430 19.36 22.66 1.37
C GLU A 430 18.94 22.53 2.83
N ALA A 431 17.86 21.82 3.11
CA ALA A 431 17.33 21.66 4.46
C ALA A 431 18.21 20.77 5.36
N ILE A 432 19.03 19.88 4.77
CA ILE A 432 19.90 18.96 5.52
C ILE A 432 21.36 19.44 5.65
N LYS A 433 21.72 20.63 5.10
CA LYS A 433 23.05 21.24 5.24
C LYS A 433 23.25 21.85 6.63
#